data_19d8b69efa09b2c081e3ab9be9b24dd0
#
_entry.id   19d8b69efa09b2c081e3ab9be9b24dd0
#
_cell.length_a   1.000
_cell.length_b   1.000
_cell.length_c   1.000
_cell.angle_alpha   90.00
_cell.angle_beta   90.00
_cell.angle_gamma   90.00
#
_symmetry.space_group_name_H-M   'P 1'
#
loop_
_entity.id
_entity.type
_entity.pdbx_description
1 polymer ?
#
loop_
_entity_poly.entity_id
_entity_poly.type
_entity_poly.pdbx_seq_one_letter_code
_entity_poly.pdbx_strand_id
1 'polypeptide(L)'
;FADLYAQPKTKETYTVRVKPATKDGTKTGEPVFLSHRRLEELRQDQGEYVFSCQQLLRPVDKKDQVFKSEWLKYYERPPFILNKYLLVDPANEKKKDSAYTAMGVIGVDSRKNFFLIDLVWDRLNLGERWLALRSLVTKHWPLMGVGYEKYGMQADDAYIKEKQEEARFHFHITPLGGQIAKHDRIRKLQPVFEVGRFFLPPSLIYKGRDLIRVLVDEEYDFFPFCVHVDILDMMARIEDPAMHVTAPLEIPDPGGYEAQPEPLDPIAGY
;
A
#
# COMPACT_ATOMS: atom_id res chain seq x y z
N PHE A 1 6.15 -28.03 16.24
CA PHE A 1 6.36 -28.34 14.80
C PHE A 1 7.06 -27.18 14.10
N ALA A 2 6.66 -25.94 14.33
CA ALA A 2 7.32 -24.75 13.75
C ALA A 2 8.80 -24.65 14.16
N ASP A 3 9.11 -24.92 15.42
CA ASP A 3 10.49 -24.88 15.94
C ASP A 3 11.39 -25.97 15.32
N LEU A 4 10.84 -27.17 15.09
CA LEU A 4 11.56 -28.25 14.39
C LEU A 4 11.81 -27.91 12.92
N TYR A 5 10.84 -27.26 12.27
CA TYR A 5 10.96 -26.85 10.88
C TYR A 5 11.98 -25.70 10.67
N ALA A 6 12.10 -24.81 11.66
CA ALA A 6 13.03 -23.68 11.60
C ALA A 6 14.51 -24.11 11.79
N GLN A 7 14.77 -25.30 12.34
CA GLN A 7 16.15 -25.76 12.57
C GLN A 7 16.90 -26.12 11.28
N PRO A 8 18.09 -25.57 11.00
CA PRO A 8 18.86 -25.86 9.79
C PRO A 8 19.09 -27.34 9.55
N LYS A 9 19.45 -28.10 10.60
CA LYS A 9 19.67 -29.55 10.53
C LYS A 9 18.48 -30.36 10.06
N THR A 10 17.26 -29.90 10.36
CA THR A 10 16.03 -30.57 9.91
C THR A 10 15.86 -30.46 8.40
N LYS A 11 16.26 -29.33 7.82
CA LYS A 11 16.18 -29.11 6.34
C LYS A 11 17.17 -29.97 5.57
N GLU A 12 18.33 -30.30 6.17
CA GLU A 12 19.32 -31.17 5.55
C GLU A 12 18.94 -32.65 5.63
N THR A 13 18.20 -33.05 6.67
CA THR A 13 17.87 -34.46 6.94
C THR A 13 16.52 -34.89 6.34
N TYR A 14 15.55 -33.95 6.21
CA TYR A 14 14.19 -34.26 5.80
C TYR A 14 13.73 -33.43 4.61
N THR A 15 13.05 -34.06 3.66
CA THR A 15 12.29 -33.35 2.63
C THR A 15 10.99 -32.84 3.23
N VAL A 16 10.90 -31.55 3.47
CA VAL A 16 9.71 -30.93 4.06
C VAL A 16 8.73 -30.54 2.96
N ARG A 17 7.48 -31.03 3.07
CA ARG A 17 6.38 -30.64 2.18
C ARG A 17 5.32 -29.92 3.01
N VAL A 18 5.13 -28.64 2.73
CA VAL A 18 4.07 -27.82 3.33
C VAL A 18 2.89 -27.79 2.38
N LYS A 19 1.70 -28.21 2.84
CA LYS A 19 0.47 -28.22 2.06
C LYS A 19 -0.59 -27.41 2.80
N PRO A 20 -0.65 -26.10 2.59
CA PRO A 20 -1.70 -25.27 3.17
C PRO A 20 -3.06 -25.56 2.53
N ALA A 21 -4.12 -25.06 3.14
CA ALA A 21 -5.49 -25.23 2.65
C ALA A 21 -5.76 -24.49 1.32
N THR A 22 -4.91 -23.52 0.96
CA THR A 22 -4.95 -22.82 -0.33
C THR A 22 -3.66 -23.05 -1.11
N LYS A 23 -3.70 -23.02 -2.44
CA LYS A 23 -2.55 -23.33 -3.32
C LYS A 23 -1.32 -22.45 -3.06
N ASP A 24 -1.57 -21.18 -2.77
CA ASP A 24 -0.53 -20.17 -2.53
C ASP A 24 -0.27 -19.90 -1.02
N GLY A 25 -1.05 -20.57 -0.15
CA GLY A 25 -1.00 -20.37 1.29
C GLY A 25 -1.50 -19.00 1.74
N THR A 26 -2.24 -18.27 0.91
CA THR A 26 -2.89 -17.01 1.29
C THR A 26 -4.35 -17.25 1.66
N LYS A 27 -4.96 -16.32 2.39
CA LYS A 27 -6.37 -16.39 2.81
C LYS A 27 -7.34 -16.33 1.62
N THR A 28 -6.94 -15.67 0.55
CA THR A 28 -7.73 -15.47 -0.68
C THR A 28 -7.33 -16.42 -1.80
N GLY A 29 -6.36 -17.30 -1.56
CA GLY A 29 -5.85 -18.27 -2.52
C GLY A 29 -6.88 -19.31 -2.92
N GLU A 30 -6.64 -19.98 -4.05
CA GLU A 30 -7.51 -21.05 -4.53
C GLU A 30 -7.46 -22.25 -3.55
N PRO A 31 -8.60 -22.72 -3.03
CA PRO A 31 -8.66 -23.85 -2.12
C PRO A 31 -8.12 -25.14 -2.71
N VAL A 32 -7.47 -25.96 -1.88
CA VAL A 32 -6.92 -27.26 -2.29
C VAL A 32 -7.87 -28.42 -1.95
N PHE A 33 -8.42 -28.43 -0.72
CA PHE A 33 -9.24 -29.54 -0.21
C PHE A 33 -10.64 -29.10 0.22
N LEU A 34 -10.76 -27.86 0.74
CA LEU A 34 -12.02 -27.32 1.25
C LEU A 34 -12.59 -26.33 0.25
N SER A 35 -13.91 -26.11 0.28
CA SER A 35 -14.52 -25.04 -0.52
C SER A 35 -14.17 -23.65 0.07
N HIS A 36 -14.25 -22.61 -0.76
CA HIS A 36 -14.11 -21.21 -0.28
C HIS A 36 -15.04 -20.91 0.89
N ARG A 37 -16.30 -21.35 0.79
CA ARG A 37 -17.28 -21.17 1.86
C ARG A 37 -16.82 -21.81 3.16
N ARG A 38 -16.30 -23.05 3.12
CA ARG A 38 -15.85 -23.77 4.32
C ARG A 38 -14.61 -23.12 4.93
N LEU A 39 -13.70 -22.62 4.12
CA LEU A 39 -12.54 -21.89 4.62
C LEU A 39 -12.94 -20.58 5.31
N GLU A 40 -13.94 -19.88 4.76
CA GLU A 40 -14.45 -18.65 5.39
C GLU A 40 -15.18 -18.94 6.71
N GLU A 41 -15.99 -20.02 6.78
CA GLU A 41 -16.60 -20.45 8.04
C GLU A 41 -15.55 -20.78 9.10
N LEU A 42 -14.50 -21.54 8.74
CA LEU A 42 -13.40 -21.86 9.65
C LEU A 42 -12.65 -20.62 10.12
N ARG A 43 -12.48 -19.64 9.23
CA ARG A 43 -11.85 -18.37 9.56
C ARG A 43 -12.66 -17.58 10.59
N GLN A 44 -13.99 -17.54 10.43
CA GLN A 44 -14.89 -16.89 11.39
C GLN A 44 -14.92 -17.62 12.72
N ASP A 45 -14.96 -18.94 12.71
CA ASP A 45 -15.04 -19.78 13.93
C ASP A 45 -13.73 -19.76 14.72
N GLN A 46 -12.58 -19.84 14.06
CA GLN A 46 -11.26 -19.98 14.69
C GLN A 46 -10.58 -18.65 14.96
N GLY A 47 -10.99 -17.60 14.25
CA GLY A 47 -10.29 -16.31 14.19
C GLY A 47 -9.03 -16.36 13.32
N GLU A 48 -8.58 -15.19 12.89
CA GLU A 48 -7.51 -15.01 11.91
C GLU A 48 -6.20 -15.71 12.26
N TYR A 49 -5.78 -15.59 13.51
CA TYR A 49 -4.50 -16.17 13.96
C TYR A 49 -4.51 -17.70 13.90
N VAL A 50 -5.54 -18.33 14.47
CA VAL A 50 -5.65 -19.79 14.51
C VAL A 50 -5.83 -20.34 13.11
N PHE A 51 -6.65 -19.69 12.28
CA PHE A 51 -6.82 -20.05 10.88
C PHE A 51 -5.48 -20.00 10.12
N SER A 52 -4.69 -18.95 10.28
CA SER A 52 -3.38 -18.82 9.65
C SER A 52 -2.40 -19.91 10.10
N CYS A 53 -2.37 -20.21 11.39
CA CYS A 53 -1.50 -21.26 11.92
C CYS A 53 -1.91 -22.65 11.44
N GLN A 54 -3.20 -22.98 11.44
CA GLN A 54 -3.71 -24.32 11.22
C GLN A 54 -4.05 -24.62 9.76
N GLN A 55 -4.66 -23.67 9.07
CA GLN A 55 -5.12 -23.85 7.70
C GLN A 55 -4.09 -23.38 6.68
N LEU A 56 -3.45 -22.23 6.93
CA LEU A 56 -2.43 -21.72 6.02
C LEU A 56 -1.01 -22.18 6.39
N LEU A 57 -0.86 -22.89 7.53
CA LEU A 57 0.41 -23.38 8.07
C LEU A 57 1.45 -22.26 8.27
N ARG A 58 0.99 -21.09 8.65
CA ARG A 58 1.80 -19.89 8.92
C ARG A 58 1.65 -19.47 10.38
N PRO A 59 2.39 -20.09 11.30
CA PRO A 59 2.40 -19.67 12.69
C PRO A 59 3.19 -18.35 12.81
N VAL A 60 2.51 -17.28 13.18
CA VAL A 60 3.12 -16.00 13.58
C VAL A 60 2.84 -15.81 15.05
N ASP A 61 3.87 -15.69 15.88
CA ASP A 61 3.68 -15.29 17.27
C ASP A 61 3.26 -13.80 17.29
N LYS A 62 2.19 -13.47 18.05
CA LYS A 62 1.77 -12.07 18.23
C LYS A 62 2.89 -11.17 18.76
N LYS A 63 3.87 -11.73 19.45
CA LYS A 63 5.04 -11.00 19.95
C LYS A 63 5.99 -10.56 18.84
N ASP A 64 6.00 -11.27 17.70
CA ASP A 64 6.88 -11.01 16.58
C ASP A 64 6.22 -10.14 15.50
N GLN A 65 4.94 -9.76 15.65
CA GLN A 65 4.24 -8.84 14.77
C GLN A 65 4.83 -7.43 14.91
N VAL A 66 5.23 -6.86 13.79
CA VAL A 66 5.73 -5.48 13.73
C VAL A 66 4.57 -4.48 13.74
N PHE A 67 3.47 -4.82 13.08
CA PHE A 67 2.27 -3.99 13.00
C PHE A 67 1.14 -4.61 13.82
N LYS A 68 0.39 -3.76 14.54
CA LYS A 68 -0.74 -4.21 15.36
C LYS A 68 -2.06 -3.78 14.75
N SER A 69 -3.04 -4.66 14.70
CA SER A 69 -4.36 -4.37 14.12
C SER A 69 -5.06 -3.17 14.81
N GLU A 70 -4.77 -2.90 16.09
CA GLU A 70 -5.28 -1.75 16.84
C GLU A 70 -4.78 -0.38 16.34
N TRP A 71 -3.69 -0.35 15.57
CA TRP A 71 -3.13 0.87 14.97
C TRP A 71 -3.79 1.24 13.64
N LEU A 72 -4.59 0.34 13.07
CA LEU A 72 -5.30 0.61 11.82
C LEU A 72 -6.35 1.70 12.03
N LYS A 73 -6.28 2.72 11.17
CA LYS A 73 -7.25 3.81 11.10
C LYS A 73 -7.88 3.83 9.71
N TYR A 74 -9.18 4.01 9.68
CA TYR A 74 -9.94 4.08 8.45
C TYR A 74 -10.58 5.45 8.31
N TYR A 75 -10.75 5.91 7.06
CA TYR A 75 -11.48 7.13 6.74
C TYR A 75 -12.68 6.82 5.84
N GLU A 76 -13.77 7.51 6.02
CA GLU A 76 -14.92 7.41 5.10
C GLU A 76 -14.70 8.28 3.86
N ARG A 77 -14.15 9.47 4.04
CA ARG A 77 -13.77 10.41 2.98
C ARG A 77 -12.41 11.01 3.30
N PRO A 78 -11.50 11.05 2.33
CA PRO A 78 -10.22 11.71 2.54
C PRO A 78 -10.43 13.22 2.68
N PRO A 79 -9.53 13.94 3.37
CA PRO A 79 -9.53 15.40 3.40
C PRO A 79 -9.53 15.99 1.99
N PHE A 80 -10.19 17.15 1.85
CA PHE A 80 -10.30 17.81 0.53
C PHE A 80 -8.93 18.31 0.04
N ILE A 81 -8.11 18.83 0.95
CA ILE A 81 -6.79 19.39 0.63
C ILE A 81 -5.73 18.36 0.99
N LEU A 82 -5.13 17.76 -0.03
CA LEU A 82 -4.05 16.79 0.08
C LEU A 82 -2.99 17.05 -0.98
N ASN A 83 -1.72 17.01 -0.55
CA ASN A 83 -0.60 16.81 -1.46
C ASN A 83 -0.53 15.33 -1.81
N LYS A 84 -0.76 14.99 -3.07
CA LYS A 84 -0.83 13.59 -3.54
C LYS A 84 0.47 13.15 -4.20
N TYR A 85 0.91 11.95 -3.86
CA TYR A 85 2.11 11.30 -4.37
C TYR A 85 1.74 9.93 -4.92
N LEU A 86 2.26 9.59 -6.09
CA LEU A 86 2.13 8.26 -6.68
C LEU A 86 3.46 7.51 -6.49
N LEU A 87 3.39 6.32 -5.94
CA LEU A 87 4.55 5.46 -5.68
C LEU A 87 4.41 4.16 -6.46
N VAL A 88 5.51 3.68 -7.04
CA VAL A 88 5.53 2.48 -7.86
C VAL A 88 6.68 1.57 -7.44
N ASP A 89 6.34 0.34 -7.07
CA ASP A 89 7.26 -0.79 -6.89
C ASP A 89 6.99 -1.80 -8.02
N PRO A 90 7.79 -1.77 -9.12
CA PRO A 90 7.56 -2.63 -10.26
C PRO A 90 8.11 -4.04 -10.02
N ALA A 91 7.38 -5.07 -10.44
CA ALA A 91 7.93 -6.42 -10.57
C ALA A 91 8.85 -6.53 -11.78
N ASN A 92 9.95 -7.28 -11.66
CA ASN A 92 10.92 -7.41 -12.75
C ASN A 92 10.38 -8.12 -14.00
N GLU A 93 9.43 -9.07 -13.85
CA GLU A 93 8.84 -9.82 -14.98
C GLU A 93 7.45 -10.36 -14.64
N LYS A 94 6.58 -10.51 -15.68
CA LYS A 94 5.27 -11.18 -15.57
C LYS A 94 5.44 -12.71 -15.69
N LYS A 95 6.12 -13.34 -14.74
CA LYS A 95 6.15 -14.81 -14.61
C LYS A 95 5.13 -15.27 -13.56
N LYS A 96 4.66 -16.52 -13.68
CA LYS A 96 3.65 -17.09 -12.77
C LYS A 96 4.08 -17.07 -11.30
N ASP A 97 5.39 -17.05 -11.04
CA ASP A 97 6.01 -17.03 -9.71
C ASP A 97 6.74 -15.69 -9.41
N SER A 98 6.55 -14.65 -10.23
CA SER A 98 7.18 -13.34 -10.01
C SER A 98 6.45 -12.53 -8.95
N ALA A 99 7.16 -11.55 -8.36
CA ALA A 99 6.60 -10.52 -7.51
C ALA A 99 5.48 -9.74 -8.21
N TYR A 100 4.61 -9.13 -7.44
CA TYR A 100 3.57 -8.24 -7.96
C TYR A 100 4.12 -6.82 -8.15
N THR A 101 3.61 -6.13 -9.15
CA THR A 101 3.76 -4.68 -9.24
C THR A 101 2.75 -4.03 -8.30
N ALA A 102 3.22 -3.18 -7.39
CA ALA A 102 2.38 -2.34 -6.54
C ALA A 102 2.49 -0.88 -6.97
N MET A 103 1.35 -0.22 -7.17
CA MET A 103 1.29 1.22 -7.44
C MET A 103 0.23 1.83 -6.53
N GLY A 104 0.57 2.87 -5.78
CA GLY A 104 -0.36 3.49 -4.85
C GLY A 104 -0.30 5.00 -4.85
N VAL A 105 -1.45 5.63 -4.71
CA VAL A 105 -1.56 7.08 -4.49
C VAL A 105 -1.76 7.34 -3.01
N ILE A 106 -0.83 8.09 -2.43
CA ILE A 106 -0.87 8.50 -1.03
C ILE A 106 -1.05 10.02 -0.98
N GLY A 107 -2.06 10.46 -0.24
CA GLY A 107 -2.29 11.85 0.09
C GLY A 107 -1.67 12.22 1.43
N VAL A 108 -1.18 13.44 1.54
CA VAL A 108 -0.62 14.02 2.77
C VAL A 108 -1.41 15.25 3.13
N ASP A 109 -1.95 15.32 4.36
CA ASP A 109 -2.67 16.50 4.85
C ASP A 109 -1.73 17.53 5.51
N SER A 110 -2.27 18.67 5.95
CA SER A 110 -1.51 19.74 6.61
C SER A 110 -0.85 19.32 7.92
N ARG A 111 -1.38 18.28 8.58
CA ARG A 111 -0.85 17.68 9.81
C ARG A 111 0.17 16.57 9.55
N LYS A 112 0.52 16.35 8.27
CA LYS A 112 1.37 15.25 7.79
C LYS A 112 0.79 13.87 8.11
N ASN A 113 -0.53 13.70 8.13
CA ASN A 113 -1.14 12.38 8.10
C ASN A 113 -1.15 11.85 6.66
N PHE A 114 -1.02 10.54 6.52
CA PHE A 114 -1.00 9.85 5.24
C PHE A 114 -2.34 9.17 4.99
N PHE A 115 -2.82 9.24 3.75
CA PHE A 115 -4.08 8.63 3.31
C PHE A 115 -3.82 7.80 2.07
N LEU A 116 -3.99 6.48 2.15
CA LEU A 116 -3.97 5.64 0.94
C LEU A 116 -5.25 5.91 0.14
N ILE A 117 -5.12 6.49 -1.05
CA ILE A 117 -6.26 6.96 -1.85
C ILE A 117 -6.61 5.96 -2.94
N ASP A 118 -5.60 5.37 -3.58
CA ASP A 118 -5.78 4.42 -4.68
C ASP A 118 -4.66 3.40 -4.68
N LEU A 119 -4.94 2.22 -5.22
CA LEU A 119 -4.01 1.10 -5.22
C LEU A 119 -4.22 0.20 -6.42
N VAL A 120 -3.13 -0.17 -7.07
CA VAL A 120 -3.03 -1.24 -8.06
C VAL A 120 -2.03 -2.27 -7.53
N TRP A 121 -2.41 -3.53 -7.52
CA TRP A 121 -1.53 -4.63 -7.14
C TRP A 121 -1.83 -5.82 -8.06
N ASP A 122 -0.91 -6.09 -9.00
CA ASP A 122 -1.11 -7.12 -10.02
C ASP A 122 0.22 -7.52 -10.68
N ARG A 123 0.21 -8.63 -11.39
CA ARG A 123 1.32 -9.04 -12.26
C ARG A 123 1.16 -8.39 -13.63
N LEU A 124 1.89 -7.32 -13.86
CA LEU A 124 1.78 -6.48 -15.03
C LEU A 124 3.03 -6.62 -15.92
N ASN A 125 2.82 -6.76 -17.22
CA ASN A 125 3.89 -6.54 -18.19
C ASN A 125 4.19 -5.04 -18.37
N LEU A 126 5.20 -4.70 -19.13
CA LEU A 126 5.66 -3.32 -19.32
C LEU A 126 4.55 -2.40 -19.86
N GLY A 127 3.81 -2.85 -20.89
CA GLY A 127 2.69 -2.10 -21.45
C GLY A 127 1.54 -1.91 -20.44
N GLU A 128 1.18 -2.96 -19.71
CA GLU A 128 0.16 -2.91 -18.67
C GLU A 128 0.58 -1.99 -17.52
N ARG A 129 1.88 -1.98 -17.13
CA ARG A 129 2.42 -1.03 -16.13
C ARG A 129 2.26 0.41 -16.59
N TRP A 130 2.61 0.70 -17.84
CA TRP A 130 2.39 2.04 -18.39
C TRP A 130 0.92 2.47 -18.35
N LEU A 131 0.01 1.59 -18.77
CA LEU A 131 -1.43 1.90 -18.77
C LEU A 131 -1.95 2.17 -17.35
N ALA A 132 -1.55 1.35 -16.37
CA ALA A 132 -1.90 1.54 -14.97
C ALA A 132 -1.32 2.84 -14.41
N LEU A 133 -0.03 3.09 -14.64
CA LEU A 133 0.66 4.31 -14.23
C LEU A 133 -0.03 5.56 -14.79
N ARG A 134 -0.25 5.59 -16.12
CA ARG A 134 -0.93 6.70 -16.78
C ARG A 134 -2.34 6.92 -16.26
N SER A 135 -3.08 5.84 -16.01
CA SER A 135 -4.44 5.91 -15.45
C SER A 135 -4.45 6.58 -14.08
N LEU A 136 -3.53 6.17 -13.18
CA LEU A 136 -3.41 6.74 -11.84
C LEU A 136 -2.98 8.22 -11.90
N VAL A 137 -1.99 8.56 -12.74
CA VAL A 137 -1.56 9.95 -12.92
C VAL A 137 -2.71 10.81 -13.42
N THR A 138 -3.45 10.36 -14.45
CA THR A 138 -4.57 11.11 -15.03
C THR A 138 -5.71 11.27 -14.02
N LYS A 139 -6.07 10.21 -13.30
CA LYS A 139 -7.17 10.19 -12.34
C LYS A 139 -6.92 11.12 -11.15
N HIS A 140 -5.67 11.21 -10.69
CA HIS A 140 -5.33 11.92 -9.45
C HIS A 140 -4.58 13.23 -9.67
N TRP A 141 -4.46 13.69 -10.93
CA TRP A 141 -3.83 14.97 -11.24
C TRP A 141 -4.49 16.16 -10.53
N PRO A 142 -3.72 17.14 -10.02
CA PRO A 142 -2.26 17.18 -10.00
C PRO A 142 -1.64 16.31 -8.91
N LEU A 143 -0.46 15.76 -9.21
CA LEU A 143 0.39 15.04 -8.26
C LEU A 143 1.62 15.90 -7.91
N MET A 144 2.04 15.87 -6.66
CA MET A 144 3.27 16.55 -6.20
C MET A 144 4.52 15.79 -6.61
N GLY A 145 4.43 14.48 -6.80
CA GLY A 145 5.52 13.64 -7.24
C GLY A 145 5.06 12.25 -7.68
N VAL A 146 5.83 11.64 -8.57
CA VAL A 146 5.70 10.25 -8.99
C VAL A 146 7.03 9.56 -8.73
N GLY A 147 7.05 8.68 -7.72
CA GLY A 147 8.23 7.91 -7.36
C GLY A 147 8.21 6.52 -7.98
N TYR A 148 9.32 6.09 -8.54
CA TYR A 148 9.44 4.78 -9.20
C TYR A 148 10.70 4.06 -8.72
N GLU A 149 10.57 2.80 -8.27
CA GLU A 149 11.73 2.06 -7.77
C GLU A 149 12.76 1.77 -8.88
N LYS A 150 14.02 2.14 -8.60
CA LYS A 150 15.11 2.16 -9.58
C LYS A 150 15.51 0.77 -10.10
N TYR A 151 15.38 -0.28 -9.29
CA TYR A 151 15.87 -1.61 -9.64
C TYR A 151 15.05 -2.33 -10.74
N GLY A 152 13.83 -1.88 -11.03
CA GLY A 152 13.04 -2.33 -12.18
C GLY A 152 13.02 -1.33 -13.34
N MET A 153 13.69 -0.17 -13.19
CA MET A 153 13.45 1.01 -14.00
C MET A 153 14.19 1.05 -15.34
N GLN A 154 15.28 0.29 -15.54
CA GLN A 154 16.11 0.50 -16.75
C GLN A 154 15.37 0.25 -18.07
N ALA A 155 14.57 -0.82 -18.13
CA ALA A 155 13.73 -1.08 -19.30
C ALA A 155 12.44 -0.22 -19.29
N ASP A 156 11.91 0.04 -18.12
CA ASP A 156 10.68 0.81 -17.93
C ASP A 156 10.89 2.29 -18.25
N ASP A 157 12.03 2.90 -17.88
CA ASP A 157 12.31 4.33 -18.09
C ASP A 157 12.29 4.72 -19.57
N ALA A 158 13.00 3.98 -20.40
CA ALA A 158 13.03 4.24 -21.85
C ALA A 158 11.63 4.09 -22.47
N TYR A 159 10.92 3.03 -22.09
CA TYR A 159 9.57 2.77 -22.58
C TYR A 159 8.55 3.82 -22.11
N ILE A 160 8.61 4.22 -20.84
CA ILE A 160 7.71 5.24 -20.30
C ILE A 160 7.95 6.58 -20.99
N LYS A 161 9.21 6.98 -21.22
CA LYS A 161 9.55 8.20 -21.94
C LYS A 161 9.00 8.19 -23.36
N GLU A 162 9.20 7.09 -24.10
CA GLU A 162 8.63 6.91 -25.44
C GLU A 162 7.11 7.07 -25.42
N LYS A 163 6.44 6.42 -24.46
CA LYS A 163 4.97 6.47 -24.35
C LYS A 163 4.45 7.82 -23.87
N GLN A 164 5.20 8.57 -23.10
CA GLN A 164 4.86 9.97 -22.75
C GLN A 164 4.89 10.87 -23.99
N GLU A 165 5.92 10.71 -24.85
CA GLU A 165 6.01 11.45 -26.11
C GLU A 165 4.85 11.09 -27.06
N GLU A 166 4.58 9.81 -27.28
CA GLU A 166 3.45 9.35 -28.10
C GLU A 166 2.10 9.90 -27.59
N ALA A 167 1.91 9.88 -26.26
CA ALA A 167 0.67 10.34 -25.65
C ALA A 167 0.58 11.86 -25.52
N ARG A 168 1.67 12.60 -25.79
CA ARG A 168 1.80 14.04 -25.50
C ARG A 168 1.37 14.40 -24.07
N PHE A 169 1.73 13.53 -23.13
CA PHE A 169 1.38 13.67 -21.73
C PHE A 169 2.59 13.38 -20.85
N HIS A 170 3.24 14.45 -20.39
CA HIS A 170 4.51 14.39 -19.68
C HIS A 170 4.30 14.63 -18.19
N PHE A 171 4.98 13.84 -17.39
CA PHE A 171 5.11 14.02 -15.95
C PHE A 171 6.49 13.54 -15.51
N HIS A 172 7.01 14.17 -14.47
CA HIS A 172 8.32 13.82 -13.95
C HIS A 172 8.25 12.56 -13.08
N ILE A 173 9.21 11.65 -13.27
CA ILE A 173 9.38 10.45 -12.45
C ILE A 173 10.66 10.59 -11.64
N THR A 174 10.53 10.49 -10.33
CA THR A 174 11.65 10.47 -9.40
C THR A 174 12.12 9.04 -9.20
N PRO A 175 13.38 8.68 -9.55
CA PRO A 175 13.90 7.36 -9.31
C PRO A 175 14.11 7.15 -7.80
N LEU A 176 13.45 6.14 -7.23
CA LEU A 176 13.57 5.76 -5.83
C LEU A 176 14.56 4.61 -5.70
N GLY A 177 15.41 4.66 -4.71
CA GLY A 177 16.42 3.63 -4.51
C GLY A 177 17.11 3.77 -3.16
N GLY A 178 18.15 3.00 -2.96
CA GLY A 178 18.98 3.06 -1.77
C GLY A 178 19.43 1.69 -1.30
N GLN A 179 20.35 1.66 -0.33
CA GLN A 179 20.92 0.43 0.24
C GLN A 179 20.08 -0.15 1.38
N ILE A 180 18.93 0.48 1.72
CA ILE A 180 18.07 0.03 2.82
C ILE A 180 17.36 -1.24 2.39
N ALA A 181 17.52 -2.31 3.17
CA ALA A 181 16.83 -3.57 2.92
C ALA A 181 15.30 -3.38 2.96
N LYS A 182 14.57 -4.15 2.15
CA LYS A 182 13.10 -4.05 1.98
C LYS A 182 12.37 -4.07 3.34
N HIS A 183 12.68 -5.02 4.21
CA HIS A 183 12.05 -5.12 5.52
C HIS A 183 12.36 -3.93 6.44
N ASP A 184 13.59 -3.40 6.40
CA ASP A 184 13.95 -2.24 7.23
C ASP A 184 13.26 -0.97 6.73
N ARG A 185 13.04 -0.86 5.43
CA ARG A 185 12.26 0.22 4.83
C ARG A 185 10.80 0.17 5.28
N ILE A 186 10.18 -1.01 5.22
CA ILE A 186 8.79 -1.22 5.67
C ILE A 186 8.65 -0.90 7.17
N ARG A 187 9.63 -1.26 8.00
CA ARG A 187 9.62 -0.93 9.45
C ARG A 187 9.55 0.56 9.75
N LYS A 188 9.94 1.44 8.82
CA LYS A 188 9.77 2.90 8.98
C LYS A 188 8.30 3.32 9.04
N LEU A 189 7.38 2.53 8.49
CA LEU A 189 5.95 2.78 8.63
C LEU A 189 5.41 2.45 10.03
N GLN A 190 6.12 1.63 10.82
CA GLN A 190 5.66 1.22 12.16
C GLN A 190 5.28 2.42 13.03
N PRO A 191 6.18 3.41 13.28
CA PRO A 191 5.83 4.55 14.13
C PRO A 191 4.68 5.38 13.56
N VAL A 192 4.51 5.42 12.23
CA VAL A 192 3.44 6.18 11.60
C VAL A 192 2.08 5.54 11.87
N PHE A 193 1.99 4.20 11.78
CA PHE A 193 0.79 3.46 12.14
C PHE A 193 0.54 3.50 13.65
N GLU A 194 1.56 3.31 14.47
CA GLU A 194 1.47 3.29 15.94
C GLU A 194 0.86 4.57 16.51
N VAL A 195 1.26 5.73 15.99
CA VAL A 195 0.68 7.02 16.40
C VAL A 195 -0.62 7.37 15.65
N GLY A 196 -1.15 6.44 14.84
CA GLY A 196 -2.44 6.60 14.13
C GLY A 196 -2.43 7.66 13.05
N ARG A 197 -1.29 7.87 12.35
CA ARG A 197 -1.14 8.87 11.28
C ARG A 197 -1.24 8.30 9.88
N PHE A 198 -1.44 7.00 9.72
CA PHE A 198 -1.71 6.39 8.42
C PHE A 198 -3.17 5.92 8.37
N PHE A 199 -3.89 6.40 7.37
CA PHE A 199 -5.31 6.13 7.19
C PHE A 199 -5.56 5.33 5.92
N LEU A 200 -6.37 4.29 6.04
CA LEU A 200 -6.79 3.44 4.91
C LEU A 200 -8.25 3.73 4.56
N PRO A 201 -8.66 3.60 3.29
CA PRO A 201 -10.08 3.53 2.96
C PRO A 201 -10.66 2.19 3.45
N PRO A 202 -11.98 2.10 3.64
CA PRO A 202 -12.59 0.83 4.08
C PRO A 202 -12.46 -0.29 3.04
N SER A 203 -12.32 0.05 1.77
CA SER A 203 -12.18 -0.88 0.65
C SER A 203 -11.60 -0.18 -0.57
N LEU A 204 -10.80 -0.90 -1.36
CA LEU A 204 -10.35 -0.51 -2.71
C LEU A 204 -10.48 -1.71 -3.64
N ILE A 205 -11.47 -1.66 -4.53
CA ILE A 205 -11.73 -2.76 -5.46
C ILE A 205 -10.92 -2.58 -6.74
N TYR A 206 -10.03 -3.54 -7.02
CA TYR A 206 -9.28 -3.63 -8.26
C TYR A 206 -9.47 -5.01 -8.88
N LYS A 207 -9.97 -5.09 -10.10
CA LYS A 207 -10.27 -6.36 -10.81
C LYS A 207 -11.06 -7.37 -9.96
N GLY A 208 -12.05 -6.88 -9.20
CA GLY A 208 -12.91 -7.72 -8.36
C GLY A 208 -12.29 -8.19 -7.03
N ARG A 209 -11.08 -7.73 -6.68
CA ARG A 209 -10.42 -8.00 -5.38
C ARG A 209 -10.41 -6.72 -4.54
N ASP A 210 -10.68 -6.86 -3.26
CA ASP A 210 -10.49 -5.78 -2.30
C ASP A 210 -9.03 -5.74 -1.85
N LEU A 211 -8.29 -4.76 -2.34
CA LEU A 211 -6.86 -4.62 -2.07
C LEU A 211 -6.56 -4.15 -0.64
N ILE A 212 -7.53 -3.55 0.06
CA ILE A 212 -7.34 -3.22 1.49
C ILE A 212 -7.35 -4.48 2.32
N ARG A 213 -8.24 -5.44 2.00
CA ARG A 213 -8.21 -6.76 2.65
C ARG A 213 -6.91 -7.50 2.35
N VAL A 214 -6.42 -7.45 1.11
CA VAL A 214 -5.12 -8.03 0.76
C VAL A 214 -4.00 -7.40 1.58
N LEU A 215 -3.93 -6.07 1.63
CA LEU A 215 -2.93 -5.34 2.42
C LEU A 215 -2.97 -5.75 3.90
N VAL A 216 -4.17 -5.72 4.51
CA VAL A 216 -4.30 -5.98 5.96
C VAL A 216 -4.10 -7.45 6.26
N ASP A 217 -4.82 -8.32 5.55
CA ASP A 217 -4.92 -9.74 5.87
C ASP A 217 -3.70 -10.57 5.38
N GLU A 218 -2.95 -10.09 4.39
CA GLU A 218 -1.85 -10.86 3.80
C GLU A 218 -0.47 -10.26 4.07
N GLU A 219 -0.36 -8.93 4.20
CA GLU A 219 0.92 -8.25 4.43
C GLU A 219 1.02 -7.67 5.84
N TYR A 220 0.12 -6.77 6.25
CA TYR A 220 0.20 -5.99 7.49
C TYR A 220 0.20 -6.88 8.74
N ASP A 221 -0.79 -7.78 8.85
CA ASP A 221 -0.95 -8.66 10.02
C ASP A 221 0.15 -9.71 10.14
N PHE A 222 0.86 -10.01 9.06
CA PHE A 222 1.88 -11.06 9.01
C PHE A 222 3.30 -10.56 8.86
N PHE A 223 3.51 -9.28 8.64
CA PHE A 223 4.86 -8.75 8.52
C PHE A 223 5.68 -9.00 9.81
N PRO A 224 6.92 -9.52 9.73
CA PRO A 224 7.76 -9.71 8.54
C PRO A 224 7.68 -11.11 7.88
N PHE A 225 6.75 -11.96 8.24
CA PHE A 225 6.65 -13.36 7.81
C PHE A 225 5.69 -13.60 6.63
N CYS A 226 5.14 -12.54 6.06
CA CYS A 226 4.28 -12.60 4.89
C CYS A 226 5.03 -13.05 3.63
N VAL A 227 4.29 -13.66 2.68
CA VAL A 227 4.85 -14.11 1.39
C VAL A 227 5.11 -12.93 0.47
N HIS A 228 4.20 -11.97 0.47
CA HIS A 228 4.27 -10.75 -0.30
C HIS A 228 4.36 -9.57 0.65
N VAL A 229 5.12 -8.56 0.28
CA VAL A 229 5.30 -7.30 1.01
C VAL A 229 5.31 -6.13 0.04
N ASP A 230 4.73 -6.34 -1.15
CA ASP A 230 4.88 -5.39 -2.25
C ASP A 230 4.07 -4.11 -2.01
N ILE A 231 2.88 -4.23 -1.38
CA ILE A 231 2.04 -3.08 -1.04
C ILE A 231 2.68 -2.28 0.11
N LEU A 232 3.10 -2.95 1.18
CA LEU A 232 3.78 -2.29 2.30
C LEU A 232 5.09 -1.63 1.86
N ASP A 233 5.84 -2.27 0.97
CA ASP A 233 7.09 -1.73 0.46
C ASP A 233 6.86 -0.49 -0.42
N MET A 234 5.89 -0.55 -1.32
CA MET A 234 5.45 0.61 -2.10
C MET A 234 5.02 1.76 -1.16
N MET A 235 4.19 1.47 -0.14
CA MET A 235 3.76 2.48 0.84
C MET A 235 4.95 3.10 1.59
N ALA A 236 5.95 2.29 1.95
CA ALA A 236 7.14 2.76 2.66
C ALA A 236 8.00 3.73 1.83
N ARG A 237 7.86 3.73 0.50
CA ARG A 237 8.56 4.67 -0.38
C ARG A 237 8.11 6.12 -0.19
N ILE A 238 6.99 6.39 0.50
CA ILE A 238 6.60 7.76 0.86
C ILE A 238 7.63 8.43 1.78
N GLU A 239 8.35 7.64 2.57
CA GLU A 239 9.41 8.10 3.48
C GLU A 239 10.79 8.22 2.78
N ASP A 240 10.86 7.95 1.45
CA ASP A 240 12.11 8.11 0.70
C ASP A 240 12.46 9.60 0.58
N PRO A 241 13.65 10.04 1.00
CA PRO A 241 14.05 11.45 0.94
C PRO A 241 13.95 12.05 -0.47
N ALA A 242 14.14 11.24 -1.52
CA ALA A 242 14.05 11.70 -2.91
C ALA A 242 12.64 12.15 -3.29
N MET A 243 11.60 11.72 -2.57
CA MET A 243 10.22 12.15 -2.82
C MET A 243 9.94 13.60 -2.38
N HIS A 244 10.78 14.17 -1.50
CA HIS A 244 10.58 15.52 -0.96
C HIS A 244 9.13 15.77 -0.50
N VAL A 245 8.59 14.84 0.28
CA VAL A 245 7.19 14.88 0.71
C VAL A 245 6.92 16.11 1.57
N THR A 246 5.98 16.92 1.14
CA THR A 246 5.54 18.15 1.82
C THR A 246 4.05 18.09 2.14
N ALA A 247 3.69 18.70 3.26
CA ALA A 247 2.29 18.93 3.59
C ALA A 247 1.74 20.15 2.79
N PRO A 248 0.45 20.19 2.47
CA PRO A 248 -0.17 21.39 1.95
C PRO A 248 -0.13 22.51 3.01
N LEU A 249 -0.08 23.75 2.55
CA LEU A 249 -0.22 24.89 3.45
C LEU A 249 -1.62 24.86 4.08
N GLU A 250 -1.70 25.13 5.38
CA GLU A 250 -2.99 25.39 6.02
C GLU A 250 -3.56 26.67 5.41
N ILE A 251 -4.72 26.53 4.75
CA ILE A 251 -5.50 27.71 4.42
C ILE A 251 -6.18 28.10 5.72
N PRO A 252 -5.89 29.31 6.27
CA PRO A 252 -6.62 29.78 7.44
C PRO A 252 -8.12 29.71 7.13
N ASP A 253 -8.90 29.17 8.05
CA ASP A 253 -10.36 29.13 7.91
C ASP A 253 -10.86 30.56 7.65
N PRO A 254 -11.48 30.86 6.49
CA PRO A 254 -12.01 32.21 6.23
C PRO A 254 -13.19 32.56 7.16
N GLY A 255 -13.61 31.64 8.05
CA GLY A 255 -14.68 31.87 9.02
C GLY A 255 -14.39 32.84 10.15
N GLY A 256 -13.21 33.51 10.17
CA GLY A 256 -12.89 34.57 11.12
C GLY A 256 -13.24 36.01 10.69
N TYR A 257 -13.71 36.21 9.47
CA TYR A 257 -14.29 37.51 9.08
C TYR A 257 -15.78 37.47 9.36
N GLU A 258 -16.18 37.63 10.64
CA GLU A 258 -17.42 38.31 10.91
C GLU A 258 -17.26 39.71 10.29
N ALA A 259 -17.90 39.91 9.14
CA ALA A 259 -18.11 41.25 8.62
C ALA A 259 -18.86 42.01 9.70
N GLN A 260 -18.15 42.77 10.51
CA GLN A 260 -18.78 43.75 11.35
C GLN A 260 -19.52 44.66 10.37
N PRO A 261 -20.87 44.79 10.46
CA PRO A 261 -21.58 45.72 9.64
C PRO A 261 -20.98 47.08 9.94
N GLU A 262 -20.42 47.73 8.93
CA GLU A 262 -19.99 49.12 9.08
C GLU A 262 -21.17 49.91 9.66
N PRO A 263 -20.95 50.66 10.76
CA PRO A 263 -22.02 51.45 11.28
C PRO A 263 -22.46 52.42 10.18
N LEU A 264 -23.70 52.32 9.77
CA LEU A 264 -24.31 53.25 8.84
C LEU A 264 -24.05 54.66 9.39
N ASP A 265 -23.30 55.46 8.64
CA ASP A 265 -23.03 56.87 8.98
C ASP A 265 -24.39 57.57 9.09
N PRO A 266 -24.78 58.12 10.28
CA PRO A 266 -26.07 58.74 10.46
C PRO A 266 -26.22 60.11 9.78
N ILE A 267 -25.22 60.53 8.97
CA ILE A 267 -25.16 61.85 8.34
C ILE A 267 -25.37 61.81 6.82
N ALA A 268 -25.46 60.65 6.17
CA ALA A 268 -25.83 60.52 4.76
C ALA A 268 -27.36 60.43 4.60
N GLY A 269 -28.07 61.35 5.10
CA GLY A 269 -29.46 61.61 4.68
C GLY A 269 -29.43 62.52 3.46
N TYR A 270 -29.67 61.92 2.28
CA TYR A 270 -30.46 62.45 1.13
C TYR A 270 -30.68 61.29 0.17
#